data_f865d22692aec648e57d0df4c1f565d0
#
_entry.id   f865d22692aec648e57d0df4c1f565d0
#
_cell.length_a   1.000
_cell.length_b   1.000
_cell.length_c   1.000
_cell.angle_alpha   90.00
_cell.angle_beta   90.00
_cell.angle_gamma   90.00
#
_symmetry.space_group_name_H-M   'P 1'
#
loop_
_entity.id
_entity.type
_entity.pdbx_description
1 polymer ?
#
loop_
_entity_poly.entity_id
_entity_poly.type
_entity_poly.pdbx_seq_one_letter_code
_entity_poly.pdbx_strand_id
1 'polypeptide(L)'
;MPVTDFNWKALIIVGLVAGLAQVATGVVMYLAGIYFASWSMLVSLFVLLLSIVIGTRWYTGRYQEGEISYSQAFVVGIVISVSTGIVYAIYNIISISFFYPHFWDELLRISTERARANQQTPEAIASIRETVTANKIAVGNLIRLSIAGSLLSAFTSLTLKTKRARG
;
A
#
# COMPACT_ATOMS: atom_id res chain seq x y z
N MET A 1 -8.75 2.59 28.17
CA MET A 1 -7.36 3.05 28.22
C MET A 1 -7.23 4.16 27.18
N PRO A 2 -6.60 5.28 27.49
CA PRO A 2 -6.41 6.35 26.51
C PRO A 2 -5.52 5.85 25.36
N VAL A 3 -5.71 6.43 24.18
CA VAL A 3 -4.97 6.14 22.94
C VAL A 3 -3.46 6.41 23.04
N THR A 4 -2.98 6.80 24.23
CA THR A 4 -1.65 7.36 24.50
C THR A 4 -0.52 6.33 24.65
N ASP A 5 -0.80 5.03 24.77
CA ASP A 5 0.22 4.03 25.08
C ASP A 5 0.69 3.21 23.88
N PHE A 6 0.70 3.83 22.70
CA PHE A 6 1.28 3.17 21.51
C PHE A 6 2.80 3.26 21.47
N ASN A 7 3.45 2.14 21.25
CA ASN A 7 4.87 2.13 20.86
C ASN A 7 5.00 2.50 19.37
N TRP A 8 5.01 3.79 19.09
CA TRP A 8 5.09 4.32 17.72
C TRP A 8 6.31 3.85 16.96
N LYS A 9 7.45 3.71 17.65
CA LYS A 9 8.69 3.20 17.02
C LYS A 9 8.48 1.78 16.49
N ALA A 10 7.89 0.92 17.30
CA ALA A 10 7.60 -0.45 16.89
C ALA A 10 6.62 -0.51 15.72
N LEU A 11 5.57 0.32 15.73
CA LEU A 11 4.60 0.39 14.65
C LEU A 11 5.23 0.86 13.32
N ILE A 12 6.07 1.88 13.38
CA ILE A 12 6.79 2.36 12.20
C ILE A 12 7.70 1.26 11.65
N ILE A 13 8.44 0.54 12.51
CA ILE A 13 9.30 -0.57 12.08
C ILE A 13 8.47 -1.66 11.38
N VAL A 14 7.33 -2.05 11.93
CA VAL A 14 6.43 -3.02 11.29
C VAL A 14 5.96 -2.51 9.92
N GLY A 15 5.60 -1.24 9.83
CA GLY A 15 5.22 -0.61 8.56
C GLY A 15 6.36 -0.55 7.53
N LEU A 16 7.61 -0.31 7.98
CA LEU A 16 8.79 -0.36 7.11
C LEU A 16 9.01 -1.78 6.56
N VAL A 17 8.92 -2.81 7.41
CA VAL A 17 9.03 -4.22 6.98
C VAL A 17 7.93 -4.57 5.99
N ALA A 18 6.69 -4.16 6.26
CA ALA A 18 5.57 -4.32 5.34
C ALA A 18 5.81 -3.61 4.00
N GLY A 19 6.38 -2.40 4.05
CA GLY A 19 6.79 -1.65 2.87
C GLY A 19 7.84 -2.36 2.03
N LEU A 20 8.84 -2.95 2.67
CA LEU A 20 9.86 -3.76 1.98
C LEU A 20 9.25 -5.02 1.34
N ALA A 21 8.31 -5.68 2.00
CA ALA A 21 7.58 -6.81 1.42
C ALA A 21 6.78 -6.38 0.17
N GLN A 22 6.17 -5.20 0.22
CA GLN A 22 5.46 -4.61 -0.92
C GLN A 22 6.41 -4.28 -2.07
N VAL A 23 7.60 -3.73 -1.78
CA VAL A 23 8.66 -3.49 -2.77
C VAL A 23 9.11 -4.80 -3.40
N ALA A 24 9.43 -5.80 -2.60
CA ALA A 24 9.83 -7.11 -3.11
C ALA A 24 8.77 -7.71 -4.04
N THR A 25 7.49 -7.61 -3.66
CA THR A 25 6.37 -8.04 -4.51
C THR A 25 6.36 -7.28 -5.84
N GLY A 26 6.54 -5.96 -5.83
CA GLY A 26 6.61 -5.14 -7.04
C GLY A 26 7.77 -5.55 -7.96
N VAL A 27 8.95 -5.78 -7.39
CA VAL A 27 10.13 -6.25 -8.15
C VAL A 27 9.87 -7.61 -8.78
N VAL A 28 9.36 -8.58 -8.01
CA VAL A 28 9.05 -9.92 -8.53
C VAL A 28 8.04 -9.85 -9.66
N MET A 29 6.96 -9.07 -9.50
CA MET A 29 5.95 -8.90 -10.55
C MET A 29 6.54 -8.26 -11.81
N TYR A 30 7.45 -7.28 -11.64
CA TYR A 30 8.11 -6.64 -12.79
C TYR A 30 9.01 -7.64 -13.53
N LEU A 31 9.87 -8.37 -12.81
CA LEU A 31 10.75 -9.39 -13.39
C LEU A 31 9.99 -10.53 -14.06
N ALA A 32 8.81 -10.87 -13.53
CA ALA A 32 7.91 -11.86 -14.12
C ALA A 32 7.09 -11.33 -15.31
N GLY A 33 7.22 -10.05 -15.68
CA GLY A 33 6.46 -9.43 -16.77
C GLY A 33 4.96 -9.23 -16.50
N ILE A 34 4.52 -9.37 -15.24
CA ILE A 34 3.11 -9.31 -14.84
C ILE A 34 2.74 -8.02 -14.10
N TYR A 35 3.67 -7.09 -13.97
CA TYR A 35 3.47 -5.84 -13.23
C TYR A 35 2.26 -5.04 -13.72
N PHE A 36 2.05 -4.99 -15.03
CA PHE A 36 0.94 -4.27 -15.67
C PHE A 36 -0.32 -5.10 -15.87
N ALA A 37 -0.34 -6.36 -15.46
CA ALA A 37 -1.52 -7.20 -15.54
C ALA A 37 -2.68 -6.62 -14.70
N SER A 38 -3.91 -6.78 -15.16
CA SER A 38 -5.09 -6.23 -14.50
C SER A 38 -5.28 -6.70 -13.06
N TRP A 39 -4.80 -7.89 -12.74
CA TRP A 39 -4.87 -8.52 -11.42
C TRP A 39 -3.68 -8.19 -10.49
N SER A 40 -2.62 -7.55 -11.00
CA SER A 40 -1.43 -7.20 -10.19
C SER A 40 -1.78 -6.35 -8.96
N MET A 41 -2.80 -5.51 -9.09
CA MET A 41 -3.34 -4.73 -7.98
C MET A 41 -3.89 -5.63 -6.85
N LEU A 42 -4.53 -6.76 -7.19
CA LEU A 42 -5.06 -7.70 -6.19
C LEU A 42 -3.95 -8.35 -5.38
N VAL A 43 -2.82 -8.69 -6.03
CA VAL A 43 -1.64 -9.21 -5.32
C VAL A 43 -1.09 -8.18 -4.34
N SER A 44 -0.98 -6.93 -4.78
CA SER A 44 -0.53 -5.83 -3.93
C SER A 44 -1.44 -5.63 -2.72
N LEU A 45 -2.76 -5.66 -2.92
CA LEU A 45 -3.74 -5.55 -1.83
C LEU A 45 -3.70 -6.76 -0.89
N PHE A 46 -3.49 -7.96 -1.41
CA PHE A 46 -3.35 -9.17 -0.61
C PHE A 46 -2.11 -9.12 0.29
N VAL A 47 -0.97 -8.68 -0.24
CA VAL A 47 0.27 -8.48 0.55
C VAL A 47 0.06 -7.41 1.63
N LEU A 48 -0.65 -6.32 1.31
CA LEU A 48 -1.00 -5.30 2.30
C LEU A 48 -1.90 -5.86 3.41
N LEU A 49 -2.93 -6.62 3.05
CA LEU A 49 -3.83 -7.29 3.99
C LEU A 49 -3.06 -8.21 4.95
N LEU A 50 -2.20 -9.08 4.40
CA LEU A 50 -1.35 -9.96 5.20
C LEU A 50 -0.45 -9.17 6.14
N SER A 51 0.15 -8.09 5.66
CA SER A 51 1.02 -7.21 6.44
C SER A 51 0.27 -6.57 7.62
N ILE A 52 -0.96 -6.11 7.39
CA ILE A 52 -1.81 -5.54 8.45
C ILE A 52 -2.15 -6.61 9.49
N VAL A 53 -2.60 -7.80 9.06
CA VAL A 53 -3.01 -8.89 9.97
C VAL A 53 -1.82 -9.38 10.79
N ILE A 54 -0.70 -9.70 10.14
CA ILE A 54 0.50 -10.23 10.80
C ILE A 54 1.10 -9.15 11.70
N GLY A 55 1.23 -7.92 11.20
CA GLY A 55 1.79 -6.79 11.95
C GLY A 55 0.97 -6.45 13.18
N THR A 56 -0.37 -6.43 13.07
CA THR A 56 -1.26 -6.17 14.20
C THR A 56 -1.17 -7.29 15.24
N ARG A 57 -1.17 -8.57 14.81
CA ARG A 57 -1.01 -9.70 15.73
C ARG A 57 0.33 -9.67 16.45
N TRP A 58 1.41 -9.43 15.74
CA TRP A 58 2.74 -9.31 16.32
C TRP A 58 2.81 -8.17 17.34
N TYR A 59 2.28 -7.00 16.98
CA TYR A 59 2.23 -5.84 17.86
C TYR A 59 1.41 -6.13 19.13
N THR A 60 0.23 -6.73 18.97
CA THR A 60 -0.66 -7.12 20.09
C THR A 60 0.04 -8.07 21.06
N GLY A 61 0.69 -9.12 20.54
CA GLY A 61 1.39 -10.09 21.38
C GLY A 61 2.62 -9.50 22.10
N ARG A 62 3.30 -8.53 21.49
CA ARG A 62 4.54 -7.98 22.06
C ARG A 62 4.33 -6.80 22.99
N TYR A 63 3.32 -5.96 22.72
CA TYR A 63 3.16 -4.66 23.40
C TYR A 63 1.78 -4.46 24.07
N GLN A 64 0.84 -5.37 23.89
CA GLN A 64 -0.53 -5.24 24.40
C GLN A 64 -0.97 -6.50 25.18
N GLU A 65 -0.01 -7.30 25.68
CA GLU A 65 -0.28 -8.51 26.47
C GLU A 65 -1.28 -9.48 25.82
N GLY A 66 -1.33 -9.50 24.50
CA GLY A 66 -2.25 -10.34 23.72
C GLY A 66 -3.68 -9.78 23.60
N GLU A 67 -3.98 -8.62 24.18
CA GLU A 67 -5.30 -8.01 24.13
C GLU A 67 -5.29 -6.68 23.37
N ILE A 68 -6.18 -6.53 22.39
CA ILE A 68 -6.34 -5.31 21.61
C ILE A 68 -7.82 -4.97 21.42
N SER A 69 -8.17 -3.70 21.58
CA SER A 69 -9.50 -3.20 21.24
C SER A 69 -9.63 -2.96 19.74
N TYR A 70 -10.87 -2.84 19.24
CA TYR A 70 -11.13 -2.49 17.85
C TYR A 70 -10.39 -1.20 17.42
N SER A 71 -10.54 -0.12 18.21
CA SER A 71 -9.93 1.17 17.88
C SER A 71 -8.40 1.11 17.86
N GLN A 72 -7.79 0.35 18.77
CA GLN A 72 -6.36 0.16 18.80
C GLN A 72 -5.89 -0.63 17.56
N ALA A 73 -6.54 -1.76 17.23
CA ALA A 73 -6.23 -2.56 16.05
C ALA A 73 -6.38 -1.73 14.75
N PHE A 74 -7.41 -0.90 14.68
CA PHE A 74 -7.64 -0.01 13.55
C PHE A 74 -6.52 1.01 13.38
N VAL A 75 -6.11 1.69 14.47
CA VAL A 75 -4.99 2.66 14.43
C VAL A 75 -3.69 1.96 14.05
N VAL A 76 -3.39 0.79 14.61
CA VAL A 76 -2.21 -0.01 14.24
C VAL A 76 -2.19 -0.30 12.74
N GLY A 77 -3.31 -0.76 12.19
CA GLY A 77 -3.41 -1.07 10.77
C GLY A 77 -3.25 0.17 9.86
N ILE A 78 -3.79 1.32 10.26
CA ILE A 78 -3.58 2.60 9.54
C ILE A 78 -2.08 2.96 9.52
N VAL A 79 -1.41 2.91 10.67
CA VAL A 79 0.02 3.27 10.76
C VAL A 79 0.86 2.34 9.88
N ILE A 80 0.59 1.03 9.90
CA ILE A 80 1.26 0.07 9.03
C ILE A 80 1.04 0.43 7.56
N SER A 81 -0.21 0.74 7.17
CA SER A 81 -0.57 1.04 5.78
C SER A 81 0.07 2.32 5.26
N VAL A 82 0.06 3.39 6.06
CA VAL A 82 0.68 4.67 5.69
C VAL A 82 2.20 4.51 5.57
N SER A 83 2.83 3.85 6.54
CA SER A 83 4.28 3.59 6.51
C SER A 83 4.66 2.73 5.30
N THR A 84 3.88 1.69 5.00
CA THR A 84 4.02 0.87 3.78
C THR A 84 3.92 1.72 2.52
N GLY A 85 2.93 2.61 2.46
CA GLY A 85 2.72 3.52 1.34
C GLY A 85 3.90 4.47 1.12
N ILE A 86 4.49 5.01 2.20
CA ILE A 86 5.66 5.89 2.13
C ILE A 86 6.87 5.13 1.55
N VAL A 87 7.19 3.94 2.08
CA VAL A 87 8.29 3.12 1.58
C VAL A 87 8.11 2.78 0.10
N TYR A 88 6.90 2.38 -0.28
CA TYR A 88 6.59 2.03 -1.65
C TYR A 88 6.63 3.24 -2.59
N ALA A 89 6.23 4.42 -2.12
CA ALA A 89 6.34 5.67 -2.89
C ALA A 89 7.80 6.05 -3.16
N ILE A 90 8.66 5.98 -2.14
CA ILE A 90 10.11 6.23 -2.28
C ILE A 90 10.71 5.24 -3.27
N TYR A 91 10.39 3.95 -3.13
CA TYR A 91 10.83 2.92 -4.08
C TYR A 91 10.42 3.24 -5.51
N ASN A 92 9.16 3.65 -5.74
CA ASN A 92 8.69 3.99 -7.09
C ASN A 92 9.49 5.14 -7.71
N ILE A 93 9.78 6.19 -6.94
CA ILE A 93 10.59 7.31 -7.44
C ILE A 93 11.99 6.81 -7.87
N ILE A 94 12.63 6.03 -7.01
CA ILE A 94 13.99 5.52 -7.27
C ILE A 94 14.00 4.53 -8.43
N SER A 95 13.09 3.54 -8.41
CA SER A 95 13.08 2.45 -9.40
C SER A 95 12.73 2.94 -10.80
N ILE A 96 11.74 3.81 -10.92
CA ILE A 96 11.33 4.38 -12.21
C ILE A 96 12.43 5.29 -12.77
N SER A 97 13.13 6.03 -11.91
CA SER A 97 14.16 6.96 -12.37
C SER A 97 15.48 6.28 -12.75
N PHE A 98 15.83 5.14 -12.10
CA PHE A 98 17.18 4.57 -12.22
C PHE A 98 17.23 3.11 -12.69
N PHE A 99 16.22 2.30 -12.38
CA PHE A 99 16.33 0.84 -12.58
C PHE A 99 15.49 0.30 -13.74
N TYR A 100 14.48 1.04 -14.20
CA TYR A 100 13.54 0.55 -15.22
C TYR A 100 13.45 1.49 -16.42
N PRO A 101 14.46 1.53 -17.30
CA PRO A 101 14.51 2.48 -18.42
C PRO A 101 13.33 2.35 -19.39
N HIS A 102 12.81 1.12 -19.59
CA HIS A 102 11.67 0.87 -20.46
C HIS A 102 10.31 0.99 -19.75
N PHE A 103 10.29 1.25 -18.45
CA PHE A 103 9.06 1.37 -17.67
C PHE A 103 8.15 2.49 -18.18
N TRP A 104 8.76 3.62 -18.56
CA TRP A 104 8.03 4.78 -19.07
C TRP A 104 7.34 4.50 -20.39
N ASP A 105 8.03 3.89 -21.33
CA ASP A 105 7.48 3.59 -22.65
C ASP A 105 6.30 2.63 -22.53
N GLU A 106 6.45 1.60 -21.73
CA GLU A 106 5.40 0.61 -21.49
C GLU A 106 4.20 1.22 -20.73
N LEU A 107 4.46 2.03 -19.71
CA LEU A 107 3.40 2.70 -18.96
C LEU A 107 2.62 3.69 -19.84
N LEU A 108 3.32 4.49 -20.65
CA LEU A 108 2.70 5.41 -21.58
C LEU A 108 1.89 4.67 -22.65
N ARG A 109 2.42 3.58 -23.19
CA ARG A 109 1.72 2.71 -24.14
C ARG A 109 0.40 2.21 -23.55
N ILE A 110 0.45 1.57 -22.37
CA ILE A 110 -0.73 1.01 -21.70
C ILE A 110 -1.73 2.09 -21.31
N SER A 111 -1.25 3.25 -20.81
CA SER A 111 -2.13 4.36 -20.44
C SER A 111 -2.84 4.93 -21.65
N THR A 112 -2.15 5.05 -22.78
CA THR A 112 -2.72 5.54 -24.05
C THR A 112 -3.73 4.53 -24.62
N GLU A 113 -3.41 3.23 -24.59
CA GLU A 113 -4.34 2.19 -25.04
C GLU A 113 -5.63 2.15 -24.22
N ARG A 114 -5.51 2.28 -22.87
CA ARG A 114 -6.68 2.36 -21.97
C ARG A 114 -7.53 3.62 -22.24
N ALA A 115 -6.88 4.75 -22.47
CA ALA A 115 -7.58 6.00 -22.78
C ALA A 115 -8.34 5.90 -24.10
N ARG A 116 -7.76 5.27 -25.13
CA ARG A 116 -8.43 4.99 -26.41
C ARG A 116 -9.59 4.03 -26.23
N ALA A 117 -9.41 2.94 -25.47
CA ALA A 117 -10.47 1.98 -25.19
C ALA A 117 -11.66 2.61 -24.44
N ASN A 118 -11.37 3.60 -23.58
CA ASN A 118 -12.38 4.38 -22.85
C ASN A 118 -12.92 5.59 -23.65
N GLN A 119 -12.63 5.68 -24.96
CA GLN A 119 -13.11 6.73 -25.86
C GLN A 119 -12.80 8.15 -25.37
N GLN A 120 -11.65 8.35 -24.73
CA GLN A 120 -11.21 9.68 -24.30
C GLN A 120 -10.88 10.56 -25.51
N THR A 121 -10.98 11.89 -25.32
CA THR A 121 -10.70 12.84 -26.40
C THR A 121 -9.22 12.82 -26.83
N PRO A 122 -8.90 13.18 -28.07
CA PRO A 122 -7.52 13.24 -28.55
C PRO A 122 -6.64 14.15 -27.69
N GLU A 123 -7.17 15.25 -27.18
CA GLU A 123 -6.48 16.19 -26.29
C GLU A 123 -6.13 15.54 -24.94
N ALA A 124 -7.09 14.76 -24.37
CA ALA A 124 -6.86 14.01 -23.13
C ALA A 124 -5.78 12.95 -23.32
N ILE A 125 -5.77 12.28 -24.48
CA ILE A 125 -4.73 11.28 -24.82
C ILE A 125 -3.36 11.96 -24.98
N ALA A 126 -3.29 13.11 -25.64
CA ALA A 126 -2.04 13.86 -25.80
C ALA A 126 -1.46 14.33 -24.46
N SER A 127 -2.30 14.71 -23.51
CA SER A 127 -1.88 15.15 -22.17
C SER A 127 -1.38 14.02 -21.25
N ILE A 128 -1.56 12.74 -21.61
CA ILE A 128 -1.11 11.60 -20.79
C ILE A 128 0.38 11.69 -20.50
N ARG A 129 1.19 12.02 -21.51
CA ARG A 129 2.65 12.11 -21.38
C ARG A 129 3.09 13.18 -20.37
N GLU A 130 2.37 14.29 -20.29
CA GLU A 130 2.65 15.37 -19.34
C GLU A 130 2.09 15.07 -17.94
N THR A 131 1.05 14.25 -17.89
CA THR A 131 0.33 13.96 -16.65
C THR A 131 0.97 12.80 -15.90
N VAL A 132 1.57 11.83 -16.57
CA VAL A 132 2.19 10.65 -15.98
C VAL A 132 3.66 10.96 -15.65
N THR A 133 3.94 11.21 -14.37
CA THR A 133 5.30 11.45 -13.86
C THR A 133 5.61 10.54 -12.68
N ALA A 134 6.90 10.26 -12.39
CA ALA A 134 7.31 9.43 -11.26
C ALA A 134 6.70 9.90 -9.93
N ASN A 135 6.70 11.22 -9.70
CA ASN A 135 6.13 11.80 -8.49
C ASN A 135 4.62 11.59 -8.40
N LYS A 136 3.88 11.75 -9.50
CA LYS A 136 2.42 11.52 -9.51
C LYS A 136 2.09 10.05 -9.27
N ILE A 137 2.88 9.13 -9.84
CA ILE A 137 2.73 7.69 -9.59
C ILE A 137 3.00 7.37 -8.12
N ALA A 138 4.09 7.90 -7.56
CA ALA A 138 4.45 7.69 -6.17
C ALA A 138 3.37 8.20 -5.19
N VAL A 139 2.91 9.44 -5.39
CA VAL A 139 1.83 10.04 -4.60
C VAL A 139 0.52 9.27 -4.78
N GLY A 140 0.17 8.90 -6.01
CA GLY A 140 -1.02 8.09 -6.29
C GLY A 140 -0.98 6.73 -5.59
N ASN A 141 0.16 6.06 -5.59
CA ASN A 141 0.34 4.79 -4.89
C ASN A 141 0.30 4.96 -3.36
N LEU A 142 0.90 6.03 -2.81
CA LEU A 142 0.79 6.35 -1.39
C LEU A 142 -0.67 6.54 -0.96
N ILE A 143 -1.42 7.37 -1.68
CA ILE A 143 -2.84 7.63 -1.38
C ILE A 143 -3.65 6.32 -1.50
N ARG A 144 -3.46 5.58 -2.59
CA ARG A 144 -4.16 4.31 -2.83
C ARG A 144 -3.91 3.30 -1.71
N LEU A 145 -2.66 3.07 -1.32
CA LEU A 145 -2.31 2.12 -0.26
C LEU A 145 -2.81 2.59 1.10
N SER A 146 -2.78 3.89 1.38
CA SER A 146 -3.29 4.45 2.63
C SER A 146 -4.80 4.30 2.74
N ILE A 147 -5.56 4.60 1.68
CA ILE A 147 -7.02 4.45 1.66
C ILE A 147 -7.41 2.97 1.73
N ALA A 148 -6.85 2.14 0.84
CA ALA A 148 -7.14 0.71 0.82
C ALA A 148 -6.76 0.05 2.15
N GLY A 149 -5.59 0.39 2.70
CA GLY A 149 -5.14 -0.11 3.99
C GLY A 149 -6.03 0.33 5.15
N SER A 150 -6.55 1.56 5.13
CA SER A 150 -7.51 2.02 6.15
C SER A 150 -8.81 1.22 6.10
N LEU A 151 -9.33 0.96 4.89
CA LEU A 151 -10.51 0.11 4.71
C LEU A 151 -10.25 -1.33 5.18
N LEU A 152 -9.14 -1.92 4.75
CA LEU A 152 -8.73 -3.26 5.20
C LEU A 152 -8.56 -3.32 6.72
N SER A 153 -7.98 -2.27 7.34
CA SER A 153 -7.82 -2.17 8.79
C SER A 153 -9.16 -2.13 9.51
N ALA A 154 -10.15 -1.44 8.98
CA ALA A 154 -11.50 -1.42 9.57
C ALA A 154 -12.12 -2.82 9.61
N PHE A 155 -12.00 -3.59 8.52
CA PHE A 155 -12.51 -4.96 8.46
C PHE A 155 -11.70 -5.93 9.33
N THR A 156 -10.38 -5.91 9.23
CA THR A 156 -9.53 -6.84 9.98
C THR A 156 -9.57 -6.59 11.48
N SER A 157 -9.77 -5.34 11.92
CA SER A 157 -9.90 -5.00 13.33
C SER A 157 -11.13 -5.63 13.99
N LEU A 158 -12.18 -5.94 13.23
CA LEU A 158 -13.34 -6.66 13.73
C LEU A 158 -12.98 -8.11 14.12
N THR A 159 -12.07 -8.73 13.38
CA THR A 159 -11.63 -10.11 13.61
C THR A 159 -10.45 -10.20 14.58
N LEU A 160 -9.64 -9.15 14.67
CA LEU A 160 -8.44 -9.13 15.50
C LEU A 160 -8.68 -8.64 16.92
N LYS A 161 -9.79 -7.94 17.18
CA LYS A 161 -10.14 -7.50 18.55
C LYS A 161 -10.27 -8.70 19.49
N THR A 162 -9.58 -8.63 20.60
CA THR A 162 -9.64 -9.65 21.68
C THR A 162 -10.39 -9.14 22.91
N LYS A 163 -10.39 -7.82 23.13
CA LYS A 163 -11.18 -7.20 24.20
C LYS A 163 -12.66 -7.12 23.80
N ARG A 164 -13.52 -7.82 24.55
CA ARG A 164 -14.95 -7.50 24.53
C ARG A 164 -15.15 -6.12 25.13
N ALA A 165 -15.95 -5.26 24.47
CA ALA A 165 -16.44 -4.07 25.09
C ALA A 165 -17.13 -4.49 26.40
N ARG A 166 -16.55 -4.14 27.55
CA ARG A 166 -17.27 -4.22 28.83
C ARG A 166 -18.36 -3.17 28.74
N GLY A 167 -19.59 -3.62 28.59
CA GLY A 167 -20.77 -2.80 28.74
C GLY A 167 -20.91 -2.32 30.17
#